data_fa86085fc244bdfe3f227100867ffa42
#
_entry.id   fa86085fc244bdfe3f227100867ffa42
#
_cell.length_a   1.000
_cell.length_b   1.000
_cell.length_c   1.000
_cell.angle_alpha   90.00
_cell.angle_beta   90.00
_cell.angle_gamma   90.00
#
_symmetry.space_group_name_H-M   'P 1'
#
loop_
_entity.id
_entity.type
_entity.pdbx_description
1 polymer ?
#
loop_
_entity_poly.entity_id
_entity_poly.type
_entity_poly.pdbx_seq_one_letter_code
_entity_poly.pdbx_strand_id
1 'polypeptide(L)'
;MPGSYPRIACEWDGGTTKQMPGDVAVITGATGLIGSEAARFFGSLGMKIVGIDNDMRSYFFGSGASTQWTMESLKAALGENYEHHAVDVRDEPAIKRIFEKYAGDIALVVHTAAQPSHDWAAQEPLTDFTVNALGTLQVLEATRAHAPRAVFIFTSTNKVYGDRPNTLPYVELGTRYELPEGHEWFRGIPESMSIDTCLHSVFGASKVAADVMVQEYGRYFGMKTVCFRGGTLTGPAHSAVELHGFLAYLMKCTMMAKPYSVFGYKAKQVRDVIHSTDLIQAFYEFFRAPRPGEVYNMGGGRSSNCSVIEAIAACEGKAGRKLDWKYTEQNRIGDHIWWIGDLAKFEEHYPNWKIRYNVDAILDDMVQSNRDRWKPQ
;
A
#
# COMPACT_ATOMS: atom_id res chain seq x y z
N MET A 1 -11.18 2.47 -26.56
CA MET A 1 -9.77 2.09 -26.49
C MET A 1 -9.29 2.37 -25.08
N PRO A 2 -8.76 1.42 -24.29
CA PRO A 2 -8.24 1.72 -22.96
C PRO A 2 -7.03 2.63 -23.12
N GLY A 3 -7.02 3.73 -22.36
CA GLY A 3 -5.99 4.75 -22.40
C GLY A 3 -4.60 4.13 -22.21
N SER A 4 -3.73 4.42 -23.16
CA SER A 4 -2.33 4.09 -23.05
C SER A 4 -1.75 4.81 -21.84
N TYR A 5 -1.34 4.06 -20.83
CA TYR A 5 -0.44 4.58 -19.79
C TYR A 5 0.74 5.27 -20.48
N PRO A 6 1.16 6.46 -20.05
CA PRO A 6 2.36 7.04 -20.58
C PRO A 6 3.48 5.99 -20.41
N ARG A 7 4.09 5.58 -21.51
CA ARG A 7 5.34 4.82 -21.46
C ARG A 7 6.30 5.71 -20.67
N ILE A 8 6.52 5.35 -19.40
CA ILE A 8 7.67 5.86 -18.69
C ILE A 8 8.86 5.28 -19.46
N ALA A 9 9.44 6.12 -20.31
CA ALA A 9 10.73 5.82 -20.89
C ALA A 9 11.70 5.78 -19.68
N CYS A 10 11.86 4.59 -19.10
CA CYS A 10 13.08 4.31 -18.40
C CYS A 10 14.17 4.45 -19.48
N GLU A 11 14.95 5.51 -19.41
CA GLU A 11 16.26 5.54 -20.08
C GLU A 11 17.06 4.39 -19.50
N TRP A 12 16.97 3.28 -20.18
CA TRP A 12 17.75 2.10 -19.93
C TRP A 12 19.14 2.42 -20.50
N ASP A 13 20.09 2.74 -19.64
CA ASP A 13 21.49 2.73 -20.01
C ASP A 13 21.84 1.29 -20.37
N GLY A 14 22.16 1.05 -21.64
CA GLY A 14 22.39 -0.26 -22.26
C GLY A 14 23.47 -1.14 -21.62
N GLY A 15 23.41 -1.32 -20.31
CA GLY A 15 24.19 -2.30 -19.56
C GLY A 15 23.68 -3.70 -19.87
N THR A 16 24.55 -4.54 -20.39
CA THR A 16 24.35 -5.95 -20.72
C THR A 16 23.42 -6.64 -19.74
N THR A 17 22.30 -7.19 -20.25
CA THR A 17 21.37 -8.07 -19.55
C THR A 17 22.12 -9.24 -18.91
N LYS A 18 22.59 -9.09 -17.68
CA LYS A 18 22.82 -10.26 -16.84
C LYS A 18 21.45 -10.88 -16.61
N GLN A 19 21.21 -12.02 -17.22
CA GLN A 19 20.04 -12.86 -17.01
C GLN A 19 19.84 -13.00 -15.48
N MET A 20 18.77 -12.41 -14.96
CA MET A 20 18.47 -12.50 -13.53
C MET A 20 18.16 -13.96 -13.23
N PRO A 21 18.68 -14.55 -12.16
CA PRO A 21 18.30 -15.90 -11.79
C PRO A 21 16.85 -15.89 -11.28
N GLY A 22 15.93 -16.42 -12.11
CA GLY A 22 14.51 -16.50 -11.90
C GLY A 22 13.73 -15.41 -12.65
N ASP A 23 12.72 -15.84 -13.40
CA ASP A 23 11.88 -14.96 -14.23
C ASP A 23 10.46 -14.81 -13.68
N VAL A 24 10.19 -15.31 -12.45
CA VAL A 24 8.86 -15.36 -11.86
C VAL A 24 8.75 -14.41 -10.67
N ALA A 25 7.69 -13.59 -10.69
CA ALA A 25 7.24 -12.81 -9.53
C ALA A 25 5.91 -13.38 -9.01
N VAL A 26 5.87 -13.83 -7.76
CA VAL A 26 4.65 -14.23 -7.05
C VAL A 26 4.10 -13.01 -6.32
N ILE A 27 2.86 -12.63 -6.61
CA ILE A 27 2.23 -11.46 -6.01
C ILE A 27 0.93 -11.88 -5.34
N THR A 28 0.85 -11.74 -4.02
CA THR A 28 -0.40 -11.96 -3.28
C THR A 28 -1.16 -10.64 -3.13
N GLY A 29 -2.49 -10.69 -3.12
CA GLY A 29 -3.30 -9.47 -3.25
C GLY A 29 -3.14 -8.84 -4.64
N ALA A 30 -2.90 -9.67 -5.65
CA ALA A 30 -2.47 -9.27 -7.00
C ALA A 30 -3.46 -8.37 -7.73
N THR A 31 -4.73 -8.38 -7.34
CA THR A 31 -5.77 -7.54 -7.96
C THR A 31 -6.08 -6.27 -7.15
N GLY A 32 -5.51 -6.14 -5.94
CA GLY A 32 -5.56 -4.92 -5.15
C GLY A 32 -4.73 -3.79 -5.75
N LEU A 33 -4.79 -2.58 -5.14
CA LEU A 33 -4.06 -1.38 -5.59
C LEU A 33 -2.58 -1.68 -5.82
N ILE A 34 -1.86 -2.09 -4.79
CA ILE A 34 -0.40 -2.23 -4.85
C ILE A 34 0.01 -3.50 -5.61
N GLY A 35 -0.72 -4.61 -5.40
CA GLY A 35 -0.43 -5.86 -6.11
C GLY A 35 -0.59 -5.72 -7.62
N SER A 36 -1.62 -5.02 -8.09
CA SER A 36 -1.84 -4.83 -9.53
C SER A 36 -0.82 -3.89 -10.18
N GLU A 37 -0.40 -2.85 -9.48
CA GLU A 37 0.68 -1.98 -9.96
C GLU A 37 2.02 -2.72 -10.00
N ALA A 38 2.33 -3.54 -8.97
CA ALA A 38 3.50 -4.41 -8.98
C ALA A 38 3.44 -5.40 -10.15
N ALA A 39 2.28 -6.04 -10.39
CA ALA A 39 2.09 -6.98 -11.49
C ALA A 39 2.36 -6.32 -12.85
N ARG A 40 1.82 -5.12 -13.09
CA ARG A 40 2.07 -4.36 -14.33
C ARG A 40 3.53 -4.00 -14.48
N PHE A 41 4.13 -3.47 -13.42
CA PHE A 41 5.51 -3.00 -13.46
C PHE A 41 6.49 -4.16 -13.70
N PHE A 42 6.48 -5.20 -12.86
CA PHE A 42 7.41 -6.32 -13.01
C PHE A 42 7.12 -7.15 -14.26
N GLY A 43 5.85 -7.26 -14.69
CA GLY A 43 5.48 -7.84 -15.97
C GLY A 43 6.03 -7.05 -17.17
N SER A 44 6.08 -5.71 -17.08
CA SER A 44 6.68 -4.87 -18.12
C SER A 44 8.21 -5.03 -18.24
N LEU A 45 8.85 -5.53 -17.18
CA LEU A 45 10.27 -5.90 -17.17
C LEU A 45 10.51 -7.32 -17.73
N GLY A 46 9.45 -8.01 -18.19
CA GLY A 46 9.54 -9.34 -18.78
C GLY A 46 9.40 -10.50 -17.79
N MET A 47 9.09 -10.23 -16.52
CA MET A 47 8.84 -11.30 -15.55
C MET A 47 7.46 -11.95 -15.79
N LYS A 48 7.40 -13.26 -15.59
CA LYS A 48 6.12 -13.97 -15.45
C LYS A 48 5.49 -13.64 -14.12
N ILE A 49 4.25 -13.20 -14.13
CA ILE A 49 3.50 -12.81 -12.93
C ILE A 49 2.56 -13.95 -12.52
N VAL A 50 2.75 -14.45 -11.32
CA VAL A 50 1.86 -15.41 -10.66
C VAL A 50 1.06 -14.67 -9.59
N GLY A 51 -0.16 -14.28 -9.95
CA GLY A 51 -1.05 -13.52 -9.07
C GLY A 51 -1.90 -14.44 -8.19
N ILE A 52 -1.91 -14.20 -6.90
CA ILE A 52 -2.74 -14.89 -5.90
C ILE A 52 -3.71 -13.88 -5.30
N ASP A 53 -5.02 -14.06 -5.54
CA ASP A 53 -6.05 -13.18 -5.01
C ASP A 53 -7.42 -13.87 -5.09
N ASN A 54 -8.24 -13.78 -4.07
CA ASN A 54 -9.57 -14.39 -4.01
C ASN A 54 -10.71 -13.35 -3.91
N ASP A 55 -10.42 -12.06 -4.19
CA ASP A 55 -11.36 -10.94 -4.10
C ASP A 55 -12.07 -10.83 -2.73
N MET A 56 -11.38 -11.17 -1.62
CA MET A 56 -11.93 -10.96 -0.27
C MET A 56 -12.30 -9.49 0.00
N ARG A 57 -11.84 -8.58 -0.83
CA ARG A 57 -12.25 -7.19 -0.75
C ARG A 57 -13.75 -7.01 -0.96
N SER A 58 -14.37 -7.80 -1.84
CA SER A 58 -15.82 -7.82 -2.03
C SER A 58 -16.57 -8.36 -0.81
N TYR A 59 -15.99 -9.32 -0.09
CA TYR A 59 -16.53 -9.80 1.18
C TYR A 59 -16.53 -8.71 2.26
N PHE A 60 -15.41 -7.99 2.42
CA PHE A 60 -15.28 -6.98 3.47
C PHE A 60 -16.07 -5.69 3.18
N PHE A 61 -16.20 -5.28 1.93
CA PHE A 61 -16.70 -3.94 1.58
C PHE A 61 -17.84 -3.95 0.56
N GLY A 62 -18.38 -5.12 0.25
CA GLY A 62 -19.45 -5.30 -0.73
C GLY A 62 -18.99 -5.30 -2.19
N SER A 63 -19.88 -5.66 -3.09
CA SER A 63 -19.59 -5.83 -4.53
C SER A 63 -18.99 -4.60 -5.20
N GLY A 64 -19.31 -3.40 -4.73
CA GLY A 64 -18.74 -2.15 -5.25
C GLY A 64 -17.24 -1.98 -4.99
N ALA A 65 -16.65 -2.80 -4.09
CA ALA A 65 -15.23 -2.82 -3.78
C ALA A 65 -14.48 -3.97 -4.48
N SER A 66 -15.16 -4.83 -5.25
CA SER A 66 -14.55 -5.94 -5.98
C SER A 66 -13.39 -5.47 -6.85
N THR A 67 -12.34 -6.29 -6.88
CA THR A 67 -11.14 -6.08 -7.71
C THR A 67 -11.12 -6.93 -8.98
N GLN A 68 -12.22 -7.58 -9.31
CA GLN A 68 -12.34 -8.45 -10.49
C GLN A 68 -12.03 -7.69 -11.79
N TRP A 69 -12.49 -6.42 -11.91
CA TRP A 69 -12.15 -5.56 -13.05
C TRP A 69 -10.65 -5.35 -13.22
N THR A 70 -9.90 -5.31 -12.10
CA THR A 70 -8.43 -5.20 -12.11
C THR A 70 -7.80 -6.50 -12.61
N MET A 71 -8.33 -7.66 -12.18
CA MET A 71 -7.88 -8.97 -12.68
C MET A 71 -8.04 -9.07 -14.21
N GLU A 72 -9.19 -8.70 -14.73
CA GLU A 72 -9.45 -8.70 -16.17
C GLU A 72 -8.50 -7.76 -16.92
N SER A 73 -8.26 -6.57 -16.35
CA SER A 73 -7.33 -5.61 -16.91
C SER A 73 -5.88 -6.12 -16.89
N LEU A 74 -5.46 -6.88 -15.86
CA LEU A 74 -4.13 -7.51 -15.81
C LEU A 74 -3.99 -8.61 -16.86
N LYS A 75 -5.00 -9.47 -17.01
CA LYS A 75 -5.03 -10.50 -18.07
C LYS A 75 -4.92 -9.88 -19.46
N ALA A 76 -5.66 -8.80 -19.70
CA ALA A 76 -5.61 -8.10 -20.99
C ALA A 76 -4.25 -7.43 -21.26
N ALA A 77 -3.59 -6.90 -20.21
CA ALA A 77 -2.33 -6.17 -20.35
C ALA A 77 -1.10 -7.09 -20.45
N LEU A 78 -1.09 -8.19 -19.73
CA LEU A 78 0.07 -9.08 -19.59
C LEU A 78 -0.06 -10.39 -20.39
N GLY A 79 -1.25 -10.74 -20.86
CA GLY A 79 -1.50 -11.94 -21.67
C GLY A 79 -1.02 -13.22 -20.99
N GLU A 80 -0.22 -14.01 -21.70
CA GLU A 80 0.33 -15.28 -21.21
C GLU A 80 1.37 -15.10 -20.08
N ASN A 81 1.87 -13.90 -19.87
CA ASN A 81 2.79 -13.59 -18.77
C ASN A 81 2.05 -13.39 -17.42
N TYR A 82 0.72 -13.49 -17.38
CA TYR A 82 -0.07 -13.40 -16.16
C TYR A 82 -0.86 -14.68 -15.89
N GLU A 83 -0.55 -15.36 -14.80
CA GLU A 83 -1.33 -16.50 -14.31
C GLU A 83 -2.01 -16.11 -13.00
N HIS A 84 -3.34 -16.27 -12.94
CA HIS A 84 -4.14 -15.93 -11.77
C HIS A 84 -4.59 -17.16 -11.01
N HIS A 85 -4.37 -17.16 -9.70
CA HIS A 85 -4.85 -18.18 -8.76
C HIS A 85 -5.86 -17.55 -7.80
N ALA A 86 -7.11 -17.99 -7.88
CA ALA A 86 -8.17 -17.58 -6.94
C ALA A 86 -8.01 -18.39 -5.62
N VAL A 87 -6.96 -18.06 -4.85
CA VAL A 87 -6.56 -18.76 -3.64
C VAL A 87 -6.50 -17.79 -2.47
N ASP A 88 -7.00 -18.25 -1.32
CA ASP A 88 -6.86 -17.57 -0.03
C ASP A 88 -5.45 -17.82 0.52
N VAL A 89 -4.79 -16.79 1.02
CA VAL A 89 -3.46 -16.91 1.63
C VAL A 89 -3.45 -17.78 2.89
N ARG A 90 -4.63 -18.10 3.44
CA ARG A 90 -4.81 -19.02 4.55
C ARG A 90 -4.85 -20.51 4.12
N ASP A 91 -5.00 -20.79 2.82
CA ASP A 91 -4.96 -22.15 2.26
C ASP A 91 -3.50 -22.57 2.05
N GLU A 92 -2.86 -23.02 3.13
CA GLU A 92 -1.45 -23.46 3.12
C GLU A 92 -1.16 -24.49 2.02
N PRO A 93 -1.95 -25.56 1.84
CA PRO A 93 -1.69 -26.54 0.78
C PRO A 93 -1.73 -25.92 -0.63
N ALA A 94 -2.64 -24.99 -0.88
CA ALA A 94 -2.72 -24.32 -2.19
C ALA A 94 -1.53 -23.37 -2.40
N ILE A 95 -1.15 -22.58 -1.40
CA ILE A 95 0.04 -21.74 -1.43
C ILE A 95 1.28 -22.58 -1.70
N LYS A 96 1.46 -23.66 -0.95
CA LYS A 96 2.59 -24.56 -1.12
C LYS A 96 2.68 -25.10 -2.56
N ARG A 97 1.58 -25.61 -3.12
CA ARG A 97 1.56 -26.12 -4.52
C ARG A 97 1.96 -25.06 -5.54
N ILE A 98 1.57 -23.81 -5.35
CA ILE A 98 1.95 -22.72 -6.25
C ILE A 98 3.47 -22.50 -6.17
N PHE A 99 4.03 -22.41 -4.96
CA PHE A 99 5.46 -22.21 -4.77
C PHE A 99 6.29 -23.42 -5.25
N GLU A 100 5.83 -24.63 -5.04
CA GLU A 100 6.47 -25.86 -5.58
C GLU A 100 6.52 -25.84 -7.10
N LYS A 101 5.42 -25.40 -7.77
CA LYS A 101 5.35 -25.37 -9.24
C LYS A 101 6.42 -24.48 -9.87
N TYR A 102 6.74 -23.36 -9.24
CA TYR A 102 7.72 -22.40 -9.79
C TYR A 102 9.08 -22.45 -9.08
N ALA A 103 9.13 -22.93 -7.85
CA ALA A 103 10.32 -23.17 -7.03
C ALA A 103 11.51 -22.21 -7.32
N GLY A 104 12.60 -22.73 -7.86
CA GLY A 104 13.84 -21.98 -8.12
C GLY A 104 13.72 -20.84 -9.13
N ASP A 105 12.64 -20.77 -9.90
CA ASP A 105 12.38 -19.70 -10.87
C ASP A 105 11.81 -18.44 -10.21
N ILE A 106 11.32 -18.53 -8.96
CA ILE A 106 10.81 -17.38 -8.21
C ILE A 106 11.97 -16.49 -7.80
N ALA A 107 12.04 -15.29 -8.39
CA ALA A 107 13.01 -14.26 -8.03
C ALA A 107 12.44 -13.24 -7.04
N LEU A 108 11.12 -13.04 -7.06
CA LEU A 108 10.44 -12.00 -6.28
C LEU A 108 9.13 -12.52 -5.71
N VAL A 109 8.88 -12.20 -4.45
CA VAL A 109 7.57 -12.32 -3.79
C VAL A 109 7.15 -10.94 -3.32
N VAL A 110 5.98 -10.45 -3.77
CA VAL A 110 5.37 -9.21 -3.28
C VAL A 110 4.11 -9.58 -2.52
N HIS A 111 4.16 -9.48 -1.19
CA HIS A 111 3.06 -9.86 -0.32
C HIS A 111 2.25 -8.62 0.07
N THR A 112 1.10 -8.43 -0.60
CA THR A 112 0.17 -7.32 -0.35
C THR A 112 -1.22 -7.78 0.07
N ALA A 113 -1.50 -9.09 0.08
CA ALA A 113 -2.77 -9.63 0.57
C ALA A 113 -2.96 -9.28 2.05
N ALA A 114 -4.09 -8.68 2.38
CA ALA A 114 -4.40 -8.28 3.75
C ALA A 114 -5.92 -8.03 3.92
N GLN A 115 -6.41 -8.17 5.15
CA GLN A 115 -7.60 -7.49 5.63
C GLN A 115 -7.18 -6.08 6.07
N PRO A 116 -7.67 -4.98 5.44
CA PRO A 116 -7.09 -3.65 5.65
C PRO A 116 -7.92 -2.71 6.55
N SER A 117 -9.01 -3.17 7.16
CA SER A 117 -9.96 -2.33 7.89
C SER A 117 -9.93 -2.55 9.39
N HIS A 118 -9.83 -1.46 10.16
CA HIS A 118 -9.97 -1.49 11.62
C HIS A 118 -11.35 -1.97 12.07
N ASP A 119 -12.40 -1.51 11.37
CA ASP A 119 -13.78 -1.83 11.72
C ASP A 119 -14.08 -3.32 11.51
N TRP A 120 -13.61 -3.89 10.41
CA TRP A 120 -13.72 -5.33 10.16
C TRP A 120 -12.89 -6.16 11.12
N ALA A 121 -11.68 -5.74 11.44
CA ALA A 121 -10.84 -6.41 12.42
C ALA A 121 -11.52 -6.51 13.80
N ALA A 122 -12.23 -5.46 14.20
CA ALA A 122 -13.01 -5.46 15.46
C ALA A 122 -14.22 -6.41 15.41
N GLN A 123 -14.85 -6.57 14.24
CA GLN A 123 -16.00 -7.47 14.05
C GLN A 123 -15.59 -8.94 13.92
N GLU A 124 -14.51 -9.21 13.18
CA GLU A 124 -13.98 -10.56 12.90
C GLU A 124 -12.49 -10.68 13.24
N PRO A 125 -12.10 -10.65 14.53
CA PRO A 125 -10.70 -10.68 14.94
C PRO A 125 -9.92 -11.91 14.43
N LEU A 126 -10.57 -13.07 14.38
CA LEU A 126 -9.95 -14.30 13.88
C LEU A 126 -9.70 -14.23 12.37
N THR A 127 -10.63 -13.68 11.61
CA THR A 127 -10.44 -13.46 10.16
C THR A 127 -9.29 -12.49 9.92
N ASP A 128 -9.27 -11.36 10.65
CA ASP A 128 -8.19 -10.39 10.56
C ASP A 128 -6.82 -11.02 10.85
N PHE A 129 -6.69 -11.68 12.00
CA PHE A 129 -5.42 -12.27 12.41
C PHE A 129 -4.96 -13.39 11.47
N THR A 130 -5.87 -14.25 11.04
CA THR A 130 -5.51 -15.37 10.15
C THR A 130 -5.14 -14.90 8.76
N VAL A 131 -5.78 -13.85 8.22
CA VAL A 131 -5.38 -13.27 6.94
C VAL A 131 -4.05 -12.52 7.06
N ASN A 132 -3.91 -11.62 8.04
CA ASN A 132 -2.78 -10.71 8.13
C ASN A 132 -1.52 -11.38 8.70
N ALA A 133 -1.62 -12.13 9.80
CA ALA A 133 -0.47 -12.73 10.48
C ALA A 133 -0.19 -14.15 9.98
N LEU A 134 -1.16 -15.07 10.06
CA LEU A 134 -0.98 -16.46 9.66
C LEU A 134 -0.73 -16.56 8.14
N GLY A 135 -1.51 -15.85 7.32
CA GLY A 135 -1.32 -15.82 5.87
C GLY A 135 0.08 -15.33 5.48
N THR A 136 0.59 -14.28 6.15
CA THR A 136 1.98 -13.83 5.95
C THR A 136 2.98 -14.91 6.31
N LEU A 137 2.79 -15.61 7.44
CA LEU A 137 3.67 -16.70 7.87
C LEU A 137 3.67 -17.85 6.85
N GLN A 138 2.52 -18.23 6.31
CA GLN A 138 2.41 -19.29 5.30
C GLN A 138 3.15 -18.92 4.00
N VAL A 139 3.04 -17.67 3.53
CA VAL A 139 3.77 -17.21 2.35
C VAL A 139 5.28 -17.13 2.62
N LEU A 140 5.70 -16.72 3.82
CA LEU A 140 7.11 -16.74 4.23
C LEU A 140 7.67 -18.16 4.24
N GLU A 141 6.96 -19.14 4.84
CA GLU A 141 7.38 -20.54 4.88
C GLU A 141 7.44 -21.16 3.48
N ALA A 142 6.46 -20.91 2.62
CA ALA A 142 6.49 -21.34 1.24
C ALA A 142 7.70 -20.74 0.48
N THR A 143 8.00 -19.47 0.72
CA THR A 143 9.19 -18.82 0.13
C THR A 143 10.47 -19.45 0.66
N ARG A 144 10.59 -19.67 1.97
CA ARG A 144 11.77 -20.25 2.60
C ARG A 144 12.02 -21.67 2.10
N ALA A 145 10.95 -22.46 1.95
CA ALA A 145 11.06 -23.87 1.53
C ALA A 145 11.38 -24.03 0.04
N HIS A 146 10.79 -23.22 -0.82
CA HIS A 146 10.82 -23.45 -2.28
C HIS A 146 11.59 -22.38 -3.07
N ALA A 147 11.73 -21.17 -2.52
CA ALA A 147 12.39 -20.03 -3.18
C ALA A 147 13.28 -19.22 -2.22
N PRO A 148 14.22 -19.85 -1.48
CA PRO A 148 14.97 -19.18 -0.39
C PRO A 148 15.86 -18.01 -0.87
N ARG A 149 16.13 -17.92 -2.17
CA ARG A 149 16.91 -16.84 -2.78
C ARG A 149 16.06 -15.66 -3.27
N ALA A 150 14.75 -15.83 -3.33
CA ALA A 150 13.82 -14.79 -3.76
C ALA A 150 13.88 -13.58 -2.83
N VAL A 151 13.66 -12.40 -3.39
CA VAL A 151 13.41 -11.19 -2.62
C VAL A 151 11.96 -11.22 -2.13
N PHE A 152 11.75 -10.96 -0.85
CA PHE A 152 10.42 -10.93 -0.23
C PHE A 152 10.08 -9.51 0.23
N ILE A 153 9.11 -8.89 -0.42
CA ILE A 153 8.64 -7.54 -0.13
C ILE A 153 7.28 -7.63 0.56
N PHE A 154 7.19 -7.09 1.78
CA PHE A 154 5.96 -7.04 2.55
C PHE A 154 5.41 -5.63 2.64
N THR A 155 4.16 -5.45 2.25
CA THR A 155 3.43 -4.19 2.47
C THR A 155 2.86 -4.17 3.89
N SER A 156 3.62 -3.59 4.79
CA SER A 156 3.24 -3.30 6.17
C SER A 156 2.49 -1.97 6.25
N THR A 157 2.30 -1.41 7.43
CA THR A 157 1.50 -0.21 7.66
C THR A 157 2.07 0.63 8.79
N ASN A 158 1.80 1.93 8.77
CA ASN A 158 2.07 2.83 9.89
C ASN A 158 1.25 2.50 11.16
N LYS A 159 0.23 1.64 11.05
CA LYS A 159 -0.58 1.22 12.20
C LYS A 159 0.16 0.28 13.16
N VAL A 160 1.33 -0.20 12.78
CA VAL A 160 2.23 -0.91 13.71
C VAL A 160 2.73 0.00 14.84
N TYR A 161 2.69 1.31 14.68
CA TYR A 161 3.02 2.27 15.74
C TYR A 161 1.83 2.57 16.69
N GLY A 162 0.67 1.95 16.44
CA GLY A 162 -0.53 2.14 17.25
C GLY A 162 -0.98 3.60 17.30
N ASP A 163 -1.43 4.03 18.48
CA ASP A 163 -1.82 5.42 18.75
C ASP A 163 -0.66 6.30 19.28
N ARG A 164 0.56 5.77 19.34
CA ARG A 164 1.74 6.53 19.80
C ARG A 164 1.95 7.84 19.02
N PRO A 165 1.73 7.93 17.70
CA PRO A 165 1.78 9.22 17.02
C PRO A 165 0.88 10.27 17.65
N ASN A 166 -0.28 9.89 18.22
CA ASN A 166 -1.23 10.82 18.83
C ASN A 166 -0.75 11.44 20.15
N THR A 167 0.35 10.96 20.72
CA THR A 167 0.94 11.51 21.96
C THR A 167 1.94 12.66 21.69
N LEU A 168 2.20 12.98 20.43
CA LEU A 168 3.13 14.04 20.06
C LEU A 168 2.54 15.44 20.32
N PRO A 169 3.37 16.47 20.57
CA PRO A 169 2.92 17.80 20.95
C PRO A 169 2.45 18.64 19.74
N TYR A 170 1.28 18.32 19.21
CA TYR A 170 0.73 19.02 18.05
C TYR A 170 0.28 20.45 18.36
N VAL A 171 0.46 21.34 17.39
CA VAL A 171 -0.19 22.64 17.34
C VAL A 171 -1.33 22.61 16.33
N GLU A 172 -2.45 23.23 16.68
CA GLU A 172 -3.60 23.35 15.78
C GLU A 172 -3.44 24.62 14.94
N LEU A 173 -3.27 24.46 13.64
CA LEU A 173 -3.24 25.55 12.65
C LEU A 173 -4.62 25.78 12.02
N GLY A 174 -4.71 26.72 11.09
CA GLY A 174 -5.97 27.03 10.40
C GLY A 174 -6.62 25.82 9.73
N THR A 175 -5.84 25.02 8.98
CA THR A 175 -6.32 23.90 8.17
C THR A 175 -5.79 22.53 8.59
N ARG A 176 -4.83 22.46 9.51
CA ARG A 176 -4.17 21.19 9.90
C ARG A 176 -3.66 21.19 11.33
N TYR A 177 -3.43 20.01 11.85
CA TYR A 177 -2.49 19.80 12.95
C TYR A 177 -1.08 19.70 12.41
N GLU A 178 -0.10 20.21 13.19
CA GLU A 178 1.31 20.16 12.81
C GLU A 178 2.20 19.99 14.04
N LEU A 179 3.39 19.41 13.85
CA LEU A 179 4.41 19.45 14.90
C LEU A 179 5.07 20.82 14.95
N PRO A 180 5.50 21.32 16.12
CA PRO A 180 6.33 22.53 16.21
C PRO A 180 7.59 22.39 15.35
N GLU A 181 7.99 23.47 14.65
CA GLU A 181 9.15 23.45 13.74
C GLU A 181 10.46 22.98 14.40
N GLY A 182 10.62 23.22 15.69
CA GLY A 182 11.78 22.76 16.48
C GLY A 182 11.69 21.31 16.97
N HIS A 183 10.61 20.60 16.71
CA HIS A 183 10.49 19.20 17.14
C HIS A 183 11.41 18.28 16.34
N GLU A 184 12.09 17.34 17.00
CA GLU A 184 13.04 16.42 16.36
C GLU A 184 12.43 15.65 15.18
N TRP A 185 11.12 15.33 15.24
CA TRP A 185 10.38 14.63 14.18
C TRP A 185 9.55 15.55 13.29
N PHE A 186 9.88 16.83 13.25
CA PHE A 186 9.19 17.77 12.35
C PHE A 186 9.25 17.33 10.89
N ARG A 187 10.35 16.69 10.46
CA ARG A 187 10.48 16.14 9.10
C ARG A 187 9.63 14.91 8.84
N GLY A 188 9.27 14.16 9.87
CA GLY A 188 8.49 12.93 9.80
C GLY A 188 8.82 12.00 10.96
N ILE A 189 7.95 11.04 11.20
CA ILE A 189 8.10 9.99 12.22
C ILE A 189 9.07 8.94 11.67
N PRO A 190 10.20 8.68 12.35
CA PRO A 190 11.19 7.69 11.93
C PRO A 190 10.78 6.26 12.32
N GLU A 191 11.46 5.26 11.76
CA GLU A 191 11.29 3.84 12.10
C GLU A 191 11.69 3.52 13.55
N SER A 192 12.43 4.39 14.20
CA SER A 192 12.81 4.28 15.62
C SER A 192 11.66 4.57 16.60
N MET A 193 10.51 5.11 16.13
CA MET A 193 9.33 5.21 16.98
C MET A 193 8.96 3.83 17.51
N SER A 194 8.84 3.69 18.85
CA SER A 194 8.50 2.40 19.46
C SER A 194 7.11 1.90 19.01
N ILE A 195 7.03 0.60 18.80
CA ILE A 195 5.78 -0.11 18.56
C ILE A 195 5.16 -0.67 19.86
N ASP A 196 5.82 -0.46 21.02
CA ASP A 196 5.37 -0.98 22.32
C ASP A 196 4.53 0.04 23.08
N THR A 197 3.77 -0.46 24.04
CA THR A 197 3.05 0.36 25.05
C THR A 197 2.09 1.39 24.40
N CYS A 198 1.32 0.95 23.40
CA CYS A 198 0.34 1.77 22.69
C CYS A 198 -0.87 0.94 22.25
N LEU A 199 -1.97 1.61 21.92
CA LEU A 199 -3.18 0.97 21.43
C LEU A 199 -3.11 0.74 19.92
N HIS A 200 -2.88 -0.51 19.48
CA HIS A 200 -2.73 -0.85 18.07
C HIS A 200 -4.04 -1.03 17.30
N SER A 201 -5.17 -1.23 17.97
CA SER A 201 -6.35 -1.92 17.44
C SER A 201 -6.05 -3.39 17.07
N VAL A 202 -7.08 -4.19 16.80
CA VAL A 202 -6.90 -5.60 16.37
C VAL A 202 -6.15 -5.66 15.03
N PHE A 203 -6.53 -4.82 14.07
CA PHE A 203 -5.84 -4.71 12.78
C PHE A 203 -4.35 -4.36 12.94
N GLY A 204 -4.03 -3.35 13.74
CA GLY A 204 -2.65 -2.97 13.99
C GLY A 204 -1.85 -4.10 14.63
N ALA A 205 -2.44 -4.83 15.59
CA ALA A 205 -1.79 -5.95 16.28
C ALA A 205 -1.48 -7.11 15.32
N SER A 206 -2.42 -7.50 14.44
CA SER A 206 -2.17 -8.54 13.44
C SER A 206 -1.08 -8.13 12.43
N LYS A 207 -1.04 -6.86 12.04
CA LYS A 207 0.01 -6.31 11.17
C LYS A 207 1.37 -6.21 11.88
N VAL A 208 1.43 -5.92 13.20
CA VAL A 208 2.67 -6.00 14.00
C VAL A 208 3.21 -7.42 14.01
N ALA A 209 2.36 -8.43 14.24
CA ALA A 209 2.79 -9.83 14.22
C ALA A 209 3.41 -10.20 12.87
N ALA A 210 2.78 -9.82 11.76
CA ALA A 210 3.32 -10.05 10.42
C ALA A 210 4.63 -9.28 10.16
N ASP A 211 4.68 -7.99 10.53
CA ASP A 211 5.84 -7.11 10.34
C ASP A 211 7.08 -7.67 11.05
N VAL A 212 6.93 -8.07 12.32
CA VAL A 212 8.03 -8.66 13.10
C VAL A 212 8.46 -10.01 12.53
N MET A 213 7.52 -10.87 12.10
CA MET A 213 7.87 -12.14 11.46
C MET A 213 8.67 -11.94 10.18
N VAL A 214 8.29 -11.00 9.32
CA VAL A 214 9.04 -10.71 8.09
C VAL A 214 10.46 -10.24 8.39
N GLN A 215 10.65 -9.41 9.43
CA GLN A 215 11.98 -8.98 9.89
C GLN A 215 12.80 -10.17 10.37
N GLU A 216 12.21 -11.06 11.20
CA GLU A 216 12.91 -12.22 11.74
C GLU A 216 13.30 -13.23 10.64
N TYR A 217 12.47 -13.41 9.62
CA TYR A 217 12.86 -14.25 8.48
C TYR A 217 14.08 -13.70 7.74
N GLY A 218 14.22 -12.40 7.67
CA GLY A 218 15.44 -11.76 7.17
C GLY A 218 16.64 -11.93 8.09
N ARG A 219 16.48 -11.66 9.37
CA ARG A 219 17.57 -11.66 10.36
C ARG A 219 18.00 -13.07 10.77
N TYR A 220 17.03 -13.94 11.02
CA TYR A 220 17.29 -15.28 11.54
C TYR A 220 17.62 -16.30 10.44
N PHE A 221 16.88 -16.26 9.32
CA PHE A 221 17.08 -17.20 8.21
C PHE A 221 17.89 -16.63 7.04
N GLY A 222 18.27 -15.35 7.09
CA GLY A 222 19.05 -14.71 6.02
C GLY A 222 18.29 -14.50 4.72
N MET A 223 16.94 -14.57 4.74
CA MET A 223 16.12 -14.29 3.56
C MET A 223 16.15 -12.80 3.22
N LYS A 224 16.03 -12.47 1.95
CA LYS A 224 16.05 -11.06 1.46
C LYS A 224 14.69 -10.38 1.70
N THR A 225 14.29 -10.21 2.96
CA THR A 225 13.00 -9.66 3.35
C THR A 225 13.06 -8.17 3.63
N VAL A 226 11.93 -7.48 3.44
CA VAL A 226 11.73 -6.08 3.82
C VAL A 226 10.29 -5.82 4.24
N CYS A 227 10.11 -4.92 5.21
CA CYS A 227 8.83 -4.33 5.57
C CYS A 227 8.75 -2.88 5.07
N PHE A 228 7.80 -2.58 4.17
CA PHE A 228 7.43 -1.22 3.84
C PHE A 228 6.20 -0.81 4.68
N ARG A 229 6.41 0.00 5.71
CA ARG A 229 5.35 0.53 6.59
C ARG A 229 4.65 1.70 5.90
N GLY A 230 3.60 1.37 5.15
CA GLY A 230 2.87 2.35 4.37
C GLY A 230 2.09 3.35 5.21
N GLY A 231 2.13 4.63 4.81
CA GLY A 231 1.18 5.67 5.20
C GLY A 231 -0.11 5.55 4.38
N THR A 232 -0.55 6.62 3.72
CA THR A 232 -1.68 6.56 2.79
C THR A 232 -1.21 6.17 1.39
N LEU A 233 -1.37 4.88 1.07
CA LEU A 233 -1.09 4.37 -0.27
C LEU A 233 -2.28 4.65 -1.19
N THR A 234 -2.05 5.26 -2.35
CA THR A 234 -3.12 5.62 -3.27
C THR A 234 -2.68 5.59 -4.73
N GLY A 235 -3.63 5.69 -5.64
CA GLY A 235 -3.39 5.68 -7.07
C GLY A 235 -4.66 5.40 -7.86
N PRO A 236 -4.62 5.45 -9.19
CA PRO A 236 -5.81 5.33 -10.05
C PRO A 236 -6.50 3.96 -9.97
N ALA A 237 -5.76 2.89 -9.67
CA ALA A 237 -6.31 1.54 -9.54
C ALA A 237 -7.01 1.28 -8.18
N HIS A 238 -7.11 2.29 -7.30
CA HIS A 238 -7.70 2.10 -5.99
C HIS A 238 -9.23 1.91 -6.07
N SER A 239 -9.72 0.72 -5.75
CA SER A 239 -11.14 0.45 -5.52
C SER A 239 -11.57 0.98 -4.14
N ALA A 240 -11.52 2.32 -4.00
CA ALA A 240 -11.72 3.00 -2.71
C ALA A 240 -13.20 3.01 -2.29
N VAL A 241 -13.40 2.85 -0.98
CA VAL A 241 -14.69 2.86 -0.29
C VAL A 241 -14.61 3.70 0.98
N GLU A 242 -15.74 4.02 1.62
CA GLU A 242 -15.80 4.90 2.81
C GLU A 242 -14.89 4.44 3.95
N LEU A 243 -14.78 3.12 4.15
CA LEU A 243 -13.98 2.55 5.24
C LEU A 243 -12.50 2.35 4.90
N HIS A 244 -12.11 2.50 3.61
CA HIS A 244 -10.73 2.29 3.18
C HIS A 244 -10.38 3.03 1.90
N GLY A 245 -9.33 3.86 1.96
CA GLY A 245 -8.81 4.61 0.82
C GLY A 245 -9.27 6.07 0.80
N PHE A 246 -9.03 6.77 1.88
CA PHE A 246 -9.45 8.15 2.17
C PHE A 246 -9.39 9.07 0.94
N LEU A 247 -8.21 9.31 0.36
CA LEU A 247 -8.06 10.32 -0.70
C LEU A 247 -8.76 9.91 -2.01
N ALA A 248 -8.64 8.63 -2.39
CA ALA A 248 -9.27 8.14 -3.60
C ALA A 248 -10.81 8.08 -3.48
N TYR A 249 -11.33 7.75 -2.27
CA TYR A 249 -12.78 7.77 -2.03
C TYR A 249 -13.31 9.20 -1.99
N LEU A 250 -12.58 10.13 -1.39
CA LEU A 250 -12.91 11.55 -1.37
C LEU A 250 -13.02 12.11 -2.80
N MET A 251 -12.01 11.86 -3.65
CA MET A 251 -12.03 12.30 -5.05
C MET A 251 -13.20 11.67 -5.83
N LYS A 252 -13.44 10.37 -5.64
CA LYS A 252 -14.57 9.65 -6.23
C LYS A 252 -15.92 10.28 -5.83
N CYS A 253 -16.13 10.55 -4.54
CA CYS A 253 -17.36 11.19 -4.06
C CYS A 253 -17.54 12.59 -4.65
N THR A 254 -16.46 13.38 -4.73
CA THR A 254 -16.51 14.71 -5.33
C THR A 254 -16.89 14.65 -6.80
N MET A 255 -16.27 13.77 -7.60
CA MET A 255 -16.59 13.62 -9.02
C MET A 255 -18.01 13.11 -9.26
N MET A 256 -18.47 12.15 -8.46
CA MET A 256 -19.78 11.52 -8.61
C MET A 256 -20.93 12.26 -7.92
N ALA A 257 -20.69 13.40 -7.26
CA ALA A 257 -21.64 14.13 -6.44
C ALA A 257 -22.27 13.28 -5.31
N LYS A 258 -21.48 12.40 -4.68
CA LYS A 258 -21.92 11.57 -3.56
C LYS A 258 -21.56 12.25 -2.24
N PRO A 259 -22.40 12.09 -1.18
CA PRO A 259 -22.07 12.61 0.15
C PRO A 259 -20.82 11.93 0.71
N TYR A 260 -20.09 12.66 1.54
CA TYR A 260 -18.88 12.19 2.22
C TYR A 260 -18.96 12.46 3.74
N SER A 261 -18.53 11.51 4.56
CA SER A 261 -18.48 11.66 6.01
C SER A 261 -17.06 11.92 6.48
N VAL A 262 -16.87 12.99 7.24
CA VAL A 262 -15.59 13.34 7.88
C VAL A 262 -15.68 13.06 9.37
N PHE A 263 -14.74 12.26 9.89
CA PHE A 263 -14.72 11.81 11.27
C PHE A 263 -13.58 12.46 12.06
N GLY A 264 -13.95 13.11 13.16
CA GLY A 264 -13.06 13.59 14.19
C GLY A 264 -12.03 14.64 13.81
N TYR A 265 -11.28 15.02 14.80
CA TYR A 265 -10.12 15.92 14.71
C TYR A 265 -10.38 17.23 13.93
N LYS A 266 -11.63 17.72 13.91
CA LYS A 266 -12.04 18.94 13.19
C LYS A 266 -11.71 18.93 11.71
N ALA A 267 -11.61 17.75 11.08
CA ALA A 267 -11.13 17.57 9.71
C ALA A 267 -9.66 18.02 9.46
N LYS A 268 -8.90 18.28 10.53
CA LYS A 268 -7.51 18.79 10.47
C LYS A 268 -6.44 17.71 10.59
N GLN A 269 -6.83 16.44 10.72
CA GLN A 269 -5.89 15.31 10.75
C GLN A 269 -5.09 15.25 9.45
N VAL A 270 -3.77 15.05 9.60
CA VAL A 270 -2.82 15.06 8.48
C VAL A 270 -2.41 13.64 8.11
N ARG A 271 -2.30 13.39 6.82
CA ARG A 271 -1.77 12.15 6.25
C ARG A 271 -0.73 12.47 5.17
N ASP A 272 0.37 11.74 5.18
CA ASP A 272 1.20 11.66 4.01
C ASP A 272 0.58 10.70 2.99
N VAL A 273 0.80 10.97 1.72
CA VAL A 273 0.16 10.27 0.62
C VAL A 273 1.20 9.91 -0.42
N ILE A 274 1.36 8.63 -0.72
CA ILE A 274 2.27 8.15 -1.76
C ILE A 274 1.49 7.55 -2.93
N HIS A 275 1.91 7.90 -4.13
CA HIS A 275 1.39 7.29 -5.35
C HIS A 275 1.88 5.85 -5.48
N SER A 276 1.01 4.94 -5.96
CA SER A 276 1.36 3.52 -6.17
C SER A 276 2.62 3.35 -7.02
N THR A 277 2.81 4.15 -8.06
CA THR A 277 4.01 4.12 -8.90
C THR A 277 5.30 4.41 -8.11
N ASP A 278 5.30 5.43 -7.25
CA ASP A 278 6.48 5.77 -6.44
C ASP A 278 6.81 4.66 -5.43
N LEU A 279 5.78 4.01 -4.87
CA LEU A 279 5.96 2.83 -4.02
C LEU A 279 6.53 1.64 -4.79
N ILE A 280 6.04 1.37 -6.00
CA ILE A 280 6.57 0.27 -6.81
C ILE A 280 8.01 0.53 -7.25
N GLN A 281 8.39 1.78 -7.49
CA GLN A 281 9.80 2.13 -7.71
C GLN A 281 10.66 1.83 -6.47
N ALA A 282 10.14 2.05 -5.25
CA ALA A 282 10.84 1.66 -4.03
C ALA A 282 11.00 0.12 -3.93
N PHE A 283 9.97 -0.63 -4.32
CA PHE A 283 10.07 -2.10 -4.39
C PHE A 283 11.16 -2.54 -5.39
N TYR A 284 11.24 -1.88 -6.52
CA TYR A 284 12.25 -2.17 -7.53
C TYR A 284 13.68 -1.86 -7.07
N GLU A 285 13.89 -0.72 -6.42
CA GLU A 285 15.20 -0.39 -5.85
C GLU A 285 15.63 -1.45 -4.80
N PHE A 286 14.71 -1.86 -3.92
CA PHE A 286 14.99 -2.93 -2.96
C PHE A 286 15.24 -4.27 -3.67
N PHE A 287 14.47 -4.63 -4.69
CA PHE A 287 14.65 -5.86 -5.45
C PHE A 287 16.04 -5.94 -6.08
N ARG A 288 16.55 -4.83 -6.62
CA ARG A 288 17.90 -4.75 -7.23
C ARG A 288 19.02 -4.84 -6.21
N ALA A 289 18.85 -4.29 -5.02
CA ALA A 289 19.89 -4.23 -3.99
C ALA A 289 19.28 -4.51 -2.60
N PRO A 290 18.88 -5.78 -2.32
CA PRO A 290 18.17 -6.12 -1.09
C PRO A 290 19.05 -5.97 0.15
N ARG A 291 18.46 -5.45 1.22
CA ARG A 291 19.02 -5.34 2.58
C ARG A 291 18.17 -6.18 3.53
N PRO A 292 18.58 -7.42 3.86
CA PRO A 292 17.75 -8.38 4.60
C PRO A 292 17.26 -7.89 5.96
N GLY A 293 15.96 -8.07 6.22
CA GLY A 293 15.35 -7.77 7.51
C GLY A 293 15.14 -6.28 7.79
N GLU A 294 15.27 -5.42 6.77
CA GLU A 294 15.07 -3.99 6.91
C GLU A 294 13.60 -3.59 6.99
N VAL A 295 13.39 -2.43 7.62
CA VAL A 295 12.09 -1.77 7.75
C VAL A 295 12.23 -0.34 7.26
N TYR A 296 11.27 0.11 6.45
CA TYR A 296 11.20 1.48 5.96
C TYR A 296 9.80 2.04 6.13
N ASN A 297 9.69 3.24 6.70
CA ASN A 297 8.48 4.03 6.55
C ASN A 297 8.35 4.47 5.10
N MET A 298 7.14 4.32 4.55
CA MET A 298 6.89 4.61 3.15
C MET A 298 5.58 5.38 2.99
N GLY A 299 5.71 6.62 2.62
CA GLY A 299 4.62 7.57 2.42
C GLY A 299 5.05 8.69 1.49
N GLY A 300 4.29 9.76 1.44
CA GLY A 300 4.67 10.96 0.70
C GLY A 300 5.65 11.88 1.44
N GLY A 301 5.91 11.59 2.72
CA GLY A 301 6.73 12.44 3.56
C GLY A 301 6.27 13.89 3.56
N ARG A 302 7.23 14.81 3.68
CA ARG A 302 6.96 16.26 3.58
C ARG A 302 6.61 16.70 2.16
N SER A 303 6.99 15.94 1.14
CA SER A 303 6.76 16.30 -0.26
C SER A 303 5.31 16.09 -0.70
N SER A 304 4.59 15.18 -0.05
CA SER A 304 3.22 14.82 -0.43
C SER A 304 2.39 14.47 0.81
N ASN A 305 1.72 15.46 1.38
CA ASN A 305 0.83 15.30 2.53
C ASN A 305 -0.29 16.34 2.51
N CYS A 306 -1.39 16.04 3.17
CA CYS A 306 -2.50 16.98 3.34
C CYS A 306 -3.33 16.63 4.58
N SER A 307 -4.03 17.62 5.11
CA SER A 307 -5.14 17.38 6.03
C SER A 307 -6.40 17.00 5.26
N VAL A 308 -7.44 16.53 5.97
CA VAL A 308 -8.72 16.20 5.34
C VAL A 308 -9.37 17.44 4.71
N ILE A 309 -9.35 18.58 5.40
CA ILE A 309 -9.94 19.82 4.87
C ILE A 309 -9.17 20.37 3.66
N GLU A 310 -7.83 20.22 3.66
CA GLU A 310 -7.00 20.58 2.51
C GLU A 310 -7.26 19.64 1.32
N ALA A 311 -7.43 18.34 1.58
CA ALA A 311 -7.80 17.37 0.56
C ALA A 311 -9.18 17.64 -0.04
N ILE A 312 -10.18 18.04 0.79
CA ILE A 312 -11.51 18.45 0.29
C ILE A 312 -11.37 19.62 -0.67
N ALA A 313 -10.65 20.68 -0.28
CA ALA A 313 -10.45 21.85 -1.12
C ALA A 313 -9.75 21.52 -2.46
N ALA A 314 -8.73 20.65 -2.41
CA ALA A 314 -8.02 20.20 -3.59
C ALA A 314 -8.94 19.36 -4.53
N CYS A 315 -9.71 18.42 -3.98
CA CYS A 315 -10.66 17.60 -4.75
C CYS A 315 -11.76 18.48 -5.40
N GLU A 316 -12.29 19.46 -4.68
CA GLU A 316 -13.27 20.40 -5.23
C GLU A 316 -12.70 21.20 -6.40
N GLY A 317 -11.45 21.68 -6.26
CA GLY A 317 -10.74 22.39 -7.32
C GLY A 317 -10.56 21.54 -8.58
N LYS A 318 -10.14 20.27 -8.42
CA LYS A 318 -9.94 19.35 -9.56
C LYS A 318 -11.26 18.90 -10.21
N ALA A 319 -12.32 18.73 -9.44
CA ALA A 319 -13.63 18.33 -9.95
C ALA A 319 -14.46 19.50 -10.49
N GLY A 320 -14.07 20.75 -10.21
CA GLY A 320 -14.83 21.95 -10.55
C GLY A 320 -16.20 22.04 -9.87
N ARG A 321 -16.37 21.39 -8.71
CA ARG A 321 -17.64 21.33 -7.97
C ARG A 321 -17.41 21.17 -6.47
N LYS A 322 -18.39 21.62 -5.66
CA LYS A 322 -18.39 21.45 -4.22
C LYS A 322 -18.76 20.01 -3.83
N LEU A 323 -18.14 19.50 -2.78
CA LEU A 323 -18.46 18.24 -2.14
C LEU A 323 -19.57 18.46 -1.10
N ASP A 324 -20.58 17.60 -1.13
CA ASP A 324 -21.51 17.48 0.00
C ASP A 324 -20.88 16.62 1.09
N TRP A 325 -20.45 17.26 2.19
CA TRP A 325 -19.82 16.52 3.28
C TRP A 325 -20.39 16.91 4.65
N LYS A 326 -20.39 15.92 5.54
CA LYS A 326 -20.85 16.08 6.92
C LYS A 326 -19.72 15.76 7.89
N TYR A 327 -19.61 16.56 8.94
CA TYR A 327 -18.66 16.35 10.02
C TYR A 327 -19.29 15.57 11.16
N THR A 328 -18.54 14.60 11.70
CA THR A 328 -18.88 13.84 12.90
C THR A 328 -17.76 14.02 13.92
N GLU A 329 -18.11 14.43 15.16
CA GLU A 329 -17.16 14.68 16.25
C GLU A 329 -16.37 13.41 16.64
N GLN A 330 -17.00 12.24 16.54
CA GLN A 330 -16.41 10.96 16.94
C GLN A 330 -15.22 10.59 16.06
N ASN A 331 -14.06 10.37 16.72
CA ASN A 331 -12.88 9.85 16.06
C ASN A 331 -13.03 8.36 15.74
N ARG A 332 -12.45 7.90 14.66
CA ARG A 332 -12.33 6.47 14.34
C ARG A 332 -11.22 5.85 15.20
N ILE A 333 -11.48 4.66 15.74
CA ILE A 333 -10.47 3.90 16.51
C ILE A 333 -9.27 3.58 15.61
N GLY A 334 -8.06 3.80 16.15
CA GLY A 334 -6.82 3.56 15.43
C GLY A 334 -6.44 4.65 14.42
N ASP A 335 -7.18 5.77 14.37
CA ASP A 335 -6.83 6.88 13.50
C ASP A 335 -5.78 7.81 14.12
N HIS A 336 -4.92 8.40 13.30
CA HIS A 336 -3.87 9.32 13.73
C HIS A 336 -4.34 10.78 13.60
N ILE A 337 -3.94 11.62 14.55
CA ILE A 337 -4.09 13.08 14.42
C ILE A 337 -3.17 13.59 13.31
N TRP A 338 -1.97 13.05 13.26
CA TRP A 338 -0.96 13.44 12.29
C TRP A 338 -0.08 12.22 11.98
N TRP A 339 0.15 12.01 10.70
CA TRP A 339 1.12 11.05 10.22
C TRP A 339 1.83 11.60 8.99
N ILE A 340 3.11 11.84 9.14
CA ILE A 340 4.06 12.02 8.06
C ILE A 340 5.25 11.12 8.40
N GLY A 341 5.53 10.15 7.55
CA GLY A 341 6.67 9.23 7.73
C GLY A 341 7.97 9.92 7.31
N ASP A 342 9.04 9.69 8.07
CA ASP A 342 10.38 10.08 7.64
C ASP A 342 10.89 9.09 6.59
N LEU A 343 11.33 9.59 5.45
CA LEU A 343 11.84 8.80 4.34
C LEU A 343 13.38 8.77 4.29
N ALA A 344 14.05 9.48 5.19
CA ALA A 344 15.50 9.68 5.14
C ALA A 344 16.28 8.36 5.11
N LYS A 345 15.87 7.37 5.90
CA LYS A 345 16.51 6.04 5.90
C LYS A 345 16.43 5.35 4.54
N PHE A 346 15.28 5.41 3.87
CA PHE A 346 15.13 4.80 2.56
C PHE A 346 15.91 5.59 1.50
N GLU A 347 15.86 6.92 1.52
CA GLU A 347 16.59 7.79 0.61
C GLU A 347 18.11 7.66 0.75
N GLU A 348 18.62 7.42 1.97
CA GLU A 348 20.04 7.14 2.23
C GLU A 348 20.46 5.80 1.62
N HIS A 349 19.65 4.75 1.82
CA HIS A 349 19.94 3.42 1.30
C HIS A 349 19.77 3.30 -0.22
N TYR A 350 18.86 4.10 -0.80
CA TYR A 350 18.48 4.08 -2.22
C TYR A 350 18.41 5.51 -2.79
N PRO A 351 19.56 6.18 -2.97
CA PRO A 351 19.62 7.61 -3.29
C PRO A 351 19.04 7.98 -4.66
N ASN A 352 18.86 6.99 -5.55
CA ASN A 352 18.24 7.22 -6.86
C ASN A 352 16.71 7.26 -6.80
N TRP A 353 16.11 6.76 -5.71
CA TRP A 353 14.66 6.82 -5.52
C TRP A 353 14.22 8.22 -5.07
N LYS A 354 13.09 8.70 -5.59
CA LYS A 354 12.49 9.99 -5.25
C LYS A 354 10.98 9.94 -5.35
N ILE A 355 10.29 10.71 -4.51
CA ILE A 355 8.87 11.02 -4.69
C ILE A 355 8.71 11.88 -5.94
N ARG A 356 7.90 11.41 -6.89
CA ARG A 356 7.59 12.09 -8.16
C ARG A 356 6.19 12.72 -8.16
N TYR A 357 5.28 12.16 -7.38
CA TYR A 357 3.89 12.59 -7.32
C TYR A 357 3.60 13.22 -5.96
N ASN A 358 3.34 14.52 -5.94
CA ASN A 358 2.73 15.18 -4.78
C ASN A 358 1.21 15.00 -4.81
N VAL A 359 0.50 15.48 -3.78
CA VAL A 359 -0.97 15.35 -3.67
C VAL A 359 -1.69 15.87 -4.91
N ASP A 360 -1.25 16.99 -5.46
CA ASP A 360 -1.87 17.62 -6.64
C ASP A 360 -1.75 16.72 -7.89
N ALA A 361 -0.55 16.21 -8.17
CA ALA A 361 -0.29 15.29 -9.28
C ALA A 361 -1.02 13.94 -9.10
N ILE A 362 -1.12 13.44 -7.86
CA ILE A 362 -1.90 12.24 -7.53
C ILE A 362 -3.37 12.42 -7.88
N LEU A 363 -3.95 13.57 -7.51
CA LEU A 363 -5.35 13.87 -7.81
C LEU A 363 -5.58 14.03 -9.31
N ASP A 364 -4.66 14.66 -10.05
CA ASP A 364 -4.74 14.77 -11.50
C ASP A 364 -4.76 13.40 -12.18
N ASP A 365 -3.85 12.51 -11.80
CA ASP A 365 -3.81 11.15 -12.35
C ASP A 365 -5.08 10.36 -12.01
N MET A 366 -5.59 10.46 -10.78
CA MET A 366 -6.86 9.84 -10.39
C MET A 366 -8.03 10.32 -11.24
N VAL A 367 -8.14 11.64 -11.46
CA VAL A 367 -9.21 12.23 -12.28
C VAL A 367 -9.11 11.75 -13.73
N GLN A 368 -7.91 11.84 -14.30
CA GLN A 368 -7.68 11.42 -15.69
C GLN A 368 -7.98 9.94 -15.91
N SER A 369 -7.45 9.09 -15.05
CA SER A 369 -7.56 7.63 -15.17
C SER A 369 -8.96 7.09 -14.88
N ASN A 370 -9.77 7.82 -14.11
CA ASN A 370 -11.12 7.38 -13.71
C ASN A 370 -12.26 8.21 -14.32
N ARG A 371 -11.96 9.12 -15.25
CA ARG A 371 -12.96 10.02 -15.85
C ARG A 371 -14.21 9.28 -16.37
N ASP A 372 -14.02 8.10 -16.96
CA ASP A 372 -15.13 7.30 -17.49
C ASP A 372 -15.86 6.49 -16.43
N ARG A 373 -15.18 6.11 -15.35
CA ARG A 373 -15.75 5.32 -14.24
C ARG A 373 -16.47 6.17 -13.18
N TRP A 374 -16.05 7.43 -13.01
CA TRP A 374 -16.56 8.33 -11.96
C TRP A 374 -17.44 9.44 -12.55
N LYS A 375 -18.35 9.08 -13.45
CA LYS A 375 -19.35 10.02 -13.98
C LYS A 375 -20.48 10.21 -12.96
N PRO A 376 -21.00 11.43 -12.81
CA PRO A 376 -22.24 11.64 -12.05
C PRO A 376 -23.36 10.78 -12.65
N GLN A 377 -24.11 10.13 -11.79
CA GLN A 377 -25.32 9.37 -12.19
C GLN A 377 -26.50 10.30 -12.39
#